data_c97b2588e6187d56f240b444a371303b
#
_entry.id   c97b2588e6187d56f240b444a371303b
#
_cell.length_a   1.000
_cell.length_b   1.000
_cell.length_c   1.000
_cell.angle_alpha   90.00
_cell.angle_beta   90.00
_cell.angle_gamma   90.00
#
_symmetry.space_group_name_H-M   'P 1'
#
loop_
_entity.id
_entity.type
_entity.pdbx_description
1 polymer ?
#
loop_
_entity_poly.entity_id
_entity_poly.type
_entity_poly.pdbx_seq_one_letter_code
_entity_poly.pdbx_strand_id
1 'polypeptide(L)'
;STASHLGLPMSAIHDAEANVAAAARYMAELQGHFSDVGDPTQRVLFALAAYNGGFHHIRDAMALTRKHGGNSHNWGDVREYVLRLSQPAYYCDPAVKYGYMRGTETADYVDRIRARWSEYCGGASFHESYRGGSRGPHIGRGADSFHGAPVKSKRNYQKKYHI
;
A
#
# COMPACT_ATOMS: atom_id res chain seq x y z
N SER A 1 10.47 -3.27 16.42
CA SER A 1 9.17 -2.91 15.84
C SER A 1 9.32 -1.74 14.87
N THR A 2 8.38 -1.56 13.95
CA THR A 2 8.35 -0.44 12.99
C THR A 2 8.40 0.91 13.70
N ALA A 3 7.75 1.06 14.86
CA ALA A 3 7.77 2.28 15.66
C ALA A 3 9.20 2.65 16.13
N SER A 4 9.97 1.67 16.56
CA SER A 4 11.37 1.88 16.96
C SER A 4 12.26 2.26 15.78
N HIS A 5 12.04 1.67 14.61
CA HIS A 5 12.77 2.01 13.39
C HIS A 5 12.50 3.46 12.95
N LEU A 6 11.28 3.94 13.13
CA LEU A 6 10.87 5.31 12.80
C LEU A 6 11.20 6.35 13.87
N GLY A 7 11.90 5.96 14.94
CA GLY A 7 12.31 6.86 16.00
C GLY A 7 11.15 7.43 16.84
N LEU A 8 10.00 6.76 16.87
CA LEU A 8 8.87 7.14 17.73
C LEU A 8 9.17 6.73 19.17
N PRO A 9 9.28 7.68 20.12
CA PRO A 9 9.39 7.34 21.52
C PRO A 9 8.09 6.67 22.00
N MET A 10 8.21 5.73 22.94
CA MET A 10 7.07 4.99 23.50
C MET A 10 5.98 5.93 24.07
N SER A 11 6.36 7.11 24.54
CA SER A 11 5.43 8.15 25.03
C SER A 11 4.56 8.77 23.92
N ALA A 12 5.02 8.78 22.66
CA ALA A 12 4.32 9.35 21.52
C ALA A 12 3.49 8.33 20.72
N ILE A 13 3.47 7.07 21.15
CA ILE A 13 2.74 5.99 20.42
C ILE A 13 1.21 6.23 20.37
N HIS A 14 0.68 7.02 21.29
CA HIS A 14 -0.73 7.40 21.34
C HIS A 14 -1.02 8.77 20.70
N ASP A 15 0.02 9.47 20.24
CA ASP A 15 -0.12 10.75 19.54
C ASP A 15 -0.43 10.47 18.05
N ALA A 16 -1.64 10.84 17.63
CA ALA A 16 -2.12 10.62 16.26
C ALA A 16 -1.29 11.40 15.23
N GLU A 17 -0.86 12.62 15.54
CA GLU A 17 -0.06 13.46 14.63
C GLU A 17 1.35 12.88 14.45
N ALA A 18 1.99 12.48 15.54
CA ALA A 18 3.30 11.82 15.51
C ALA A 18 3.26 10.50 14.71
N ASN A 19 2.19 9.72 14.85
CA ASN A 19 1.99 8.49 14.09
C ASN A 19 1.80 8.74 12.59
N VAL A 20 1.01 9.75 12.21
CA VAL A 20 0.81 10.14 10.80
C VAL A 20 2.12 10.62 10.20
N ALA A 21 2.88 11.47 10.91
CA ALA A 21 4.17 11.96 10.44
C ALA A 21 5.20 10.82 10.26
N ALA A 22 5.21 9.85 11.17
CA ALA A 22 6.07 8.67 11.08
C ALA A 22 5.68 7.77 9.89
N ALA A 23 4.37 7.53 9.69
CA ALA A 23 3.87 6.76 8.55
C ALA A 23 4.22 7.44 7.22
N ALA A 24 4.09 8.77 7.13
CA ALA A 24 4.47 9.52 5.94
C ALA A 24 5.97 9.42 5.62
N ARG A 25 6.83 9.52 6.64
CA ARG A 25 8.29 9.32 6.47
C ARG A 25 8.61 7.91 5.98
N TYR A 26 7.98 6.89 6.56
CA TYR A 26 8.20 5.51 6.15
C TYR A 26 7.71 5.25 4.72
N MET A 27 6.59 5.83 4.32
CA MET A 27 6.13 5.76 2.93
C MET A 27 7.12 6.43 1.96
N ALA A 28 7.72 7.55 2.32
CA ALA A 28 8.74 8.20 1.52
C ALA A 28 10.02 7.33 1.40
N GLU A 29 10.45 6.71 2.50
CA GLU A 29 11.57 5.75 2.51
C GLU A 29 11.28 4.56 1.58
N LEU A 30 10.11 3.94 1.71
CA LEU A 30 9.71 2.83 0.85
C LEU A 30 9.67 3.22 -0.64
N GLN A 31 9.21 4.43 -0.98
CA GLN A 31 9.28 4.91 -2.35
C GLN A 31 10.73 5.05 -2.84
N GLY A 32 11.65 5.48 -1.97
CA GLY A 32 13.09 5.52 -2.25
C GLY A 32 13.67 4.13 -2.58
N HIS A 33 13.20 3.09 -1.90
CA HIS A 33 13.62 1.71 -2.16
C HIS A 33 13.14 1.17 -3.52
N PHE A 34 12.14 1.79 -4.16
CA PHE A 34 11.67 1.47 -5.51
C PHE A 34 12.09 2.52 -6.54
N SER A 35 13.26 3.15 -6.36
CA SER A 35 13.79 4.17 -7.29
C SER A 35 14.02 3.64 -8.72
N ASP A 36 14.20 2.32 -8.87
CA ASP A 36 14.28 1.63 -10.16
C ASP A 36 12.94 1.63 -10.94
N VAL A 37 11.81 1.85 -10.27
CA VAL A 37 10.50 2.02 -10.91
C VAL A 37 10.36 3.47 -11.36
N GLY A 38 10.48 3.73 -12.67
CA GLY A 38 10.48 5.07 -13.23
C GLY A 38 9.17 5.83 -13.11
N ASP A 39 8.02 5.14 -13.22
CA ASP A 39 6.69 5.75 -13.10
C ASP A 39 6.38 6.05 -11.61
N PRO A 40 6.19 7.34 -11.24
CA PRO A 40 5.88 7.73 -9.86
C PRO A 40 4.61 7.10 -9.31
N THR A 41 3.60 6.88 -10.16
CA THR A 41 2.33 6.24 -9.76
C THR A 41 2.56 4.78 -9.39
N GLN A 42 3.30 4.06 -10.23
CA GLN A 42 3.67 2.68 -9.94
C GLN A 42 4.50 2.59 -8.66
N ARG A 43 5.45 3.51 -8.48
CA ARG A 43 6.29 3.56 -7.28
C ARG A 43 5.48 3.70 -6.00
N VAL A 44 4.43 4.53 -6.00
CA VAL A 44 3.50 4.67 -4.87
C VAL A 44 2.78 3.34 -4.60
N LEU A 45 2.30 2.65 -5.64
CA LEU A 45 1.62 1.35 -5.49
C LEU A 45 2.54 0.29 -4.89
N PHE A 46 3.80 0.22 -5.34
CA PHE A 46 4.81 -0.67 -4.76
C PHE A 46 5.13 -0.31 -3.30
N ALA A 47 5.22 0.97 -2.97
CA ALA A 47 5.45 1.40 -1.60
C ALA A 47 4.27 1.03 -0.68
N LEU A 48 3.02 1.20 -1.12
CA LEU A 48 1.82 0.76 -0.41
C LEU A 48 1.83 -0.76 -0.18
N ALA A 49 2.16 -1.53 -1.22
CA ALA A 49 2.26 -2.97 -1.12
C ALA A 49 3.36 -3.40 -0.13
N ALA A 50 4.52 -2.74 -0.18
CA ALA A 50 5.63 -3.01 0.72
C ALA A 50 5.33 -2.60 2.17
N TYR A 51 4.57 -1.53 2.36
CA TYR A 51 4.11 -1.10 3.70
C TYR A 51 3.27 -2.18 4.39
N ASN A 52 2.37 -2.81 3.65
CA ASN A 52 1.49 -3.85 4.18
C ASN A 52 2.13 -5.24 4.18
N GLY A 53 2.75 -5.64 3.06
CA GLY A 53 3.23 -7.01 2.82
C GLY A 53 4.72 -7.23 3.05
N GLY A 54 5.47 -6.14 3.27
CA GLY A 54 6.92 -6.18 3.43
C GLY A 54 7.70 -6.06 2.11
N PHE A 55 8.71 -5.20 2.13
CA PHE A 55 9.54 -4.86 0.97
C PHE A 55 10.12 -6.08 0.25
N HIS A 56 10.66 -7.03 1.00
CA HIS A 56 11.34 -8.18 0.42
C HIS A 56 10.40 -9.13 -0.34
N HIS A 57 9.19 -9.35 0.16
CA HIS A 57 8.19 -10.15 -0.54
C HIS A 57 7.72 -9.50 -1.85
N ILE A 58 7.62 -8.16 -1.85
CA ILE A 58 7.29 -7.45 -3.09
C ILE A 58 8.44 -7.57 -4.11
N ARG A 59 9.70 -7.52 -3.67
CA ARG A 59 10.85 -7.77 -4.54
C ARG A 59 10.87 -9.21 -5.08
N ASP A 60 10.48 -10.20 -4.28
CA ASP A 60 10.32 -11.58 -4.73
C ASP A 60 9.23 -11.69 -5.82
N ALA A 61 8.08 -11.04 -5.63
CA ALA A 61 7.02 -11.00 -6.62
C ALA A 61 7.48 -10.32 -7.93
N MET A 62 8.26 -9.22 -7.85
CA MET A 62 8.87 -8.57 -9.02
C MET A 62 9.84 -9.49 -9.76
N ALA A 63 10.62 -10.29 -9.03
CA ALA A 63 11.54 -11.27 -9.62
C ALA A 63 10.79 -12.39 -10.36
N LEU A 64 9.71 -12.90 -9.77
CA LEU A 64 8.82 -13.88 -10.42
C LEU A 64 8.18 -13.29 -11.69
N THR A 65 7.65 -12.07 -11.60
CA THR A 65 7.04 -11.38 -12.75
C THR A 65 8.02 -11.33 -13.92
N ARG A 66 9.24 -10.89 -13.67
CA ARG A 66 10.30 -10.82 -14.70
C ARG A 66 10.65 -12.20 -15.25
N LYS A 67 10.77 -13.20 -14.39
CA LYS A 67 11.05 -14.58 -14.78
C LYS A 67 10.00 -15.13 -15.75
N HIS A 68 8.75 -14.76 -15.57
CA HIS A 68 7.63 -15.19 -16.41
C HIS A 68 7.28 -14.22 -17.55
N GLY A 69 8.15 -13.25 -17.86
CA GLY A 69 8.02 -12.36 -19.01
C GLY A 69 7.07 -11.18 -18.83
N GLY A 70 6.60 -10.91 -17.59
CA GLY A 70 5.79 -9.75 -17.26
C GLY A 70 6.64 -8.51 -16.95
N ASN A 71 5.98 -7.34 -16.89
CA ASN A 71 6.63 -6.08 -16.53
C ASN A 71 6.76 -5.96 -15.00
N SER A 72 7.96 -6.21 -14.48
CA SER A 72 8.25 -6.12 -13.05
C SER A 72 8.13 -4.72 -12.45
N HIS A 73 7.95 -3.67 -13.27
CA HIS A 73 7.74 -2.29 -12.84
C HIS A 73 6.27 -1.84 -13.00
N ASN A 74 5.37 -2.75 -13.35
CA ASN A 74 3.94 -2.53 -13.40
C ASN A 74 3.25 -3.28 -12.26
N TRP A 75 2.50 -2.57 -11.42
CA TRP A 75 1.82 -3.18 -10.28
C TRP A 75 0.79 -4.23 -10.70
N GLY A 76 0.07 -4.02 -11.81
CA GLY A 76 -0.90 -4.98 -12.32
C GLY A 76 -0.30 -6.35 -12.56
N ASP A 77 0.87 -6.40 -13.20
CA ASP A 77 1.60 -7.64 -13.49
C ASP A 77 2.18 -8.26 -12.21
N VAL A 78 2.77 -7.44 -11.33
CA VAL A 78 3.39 -7.91 -10.08
C VAL A 78 2.36 -8.39 -9.07
N ARG A 79 1.20 -7.74 -9.00
CA ARG A 79 0.08 -8.12 -8.14
C ARG A 79 -0.32 -9.59 -8.31
N GLU A 80 -0.29 -10.09 -9.53
CA GLU A 80 -0.56 -11.50 -9.84
C GLU A 80 0.41 -12.43 -9.08
N TYR A 81 1.69 -12.11 -9.07
CA TYR A 81 2.70 -12.91 -8.38
C TYR A 81 2.71 -12.67 -6.87
N VAL A 82 2.29 -11.51 -6.39
CA VAL A 82 2.01 -11.29 -4.96
C VAL A 82 0.96 -12.29 -4.48
N LEU A 83 -0.13 -12.47 -5.22
CA LEU A 83 -1.17 -13.46 -4.90
C LEU A 83 -0.64 -14.89 -4.94
N ARG A 84 0.22 -15.21 -5.90
CA ARG A 84 0.78 -16.55 -6.10
C ARG A 84 1.84 -16.93 -5.07
N LEU A 85 2.45 -15.99 -4.36
CA LEU A 85 3.41 -16.28 -3.29
C LEU A 85 2.82 -17.06 -2.10
N SER A 86 1.50 -17.26 -2.04
CA SER A 86 0.85 -18.19 -1.11
C SER A 86 0.89 -19.66 -1.56
N GLN A 87 1.32 -19.95 -2.79
CA GLN A 87 1.31 -21.28 -3.39
C GLN A 87 2.72 -21.87 -3.39
N PRO A 88 2.90 -23.16 -3.02
CA PRO A 88 4.22 -23.82 -2.96
C PRO A 88 5.01 -23.72 -4.27
N ALA A 89 4.35 -23.84 -5.42
CA ALA A 89 4.97 -23.74 -6.72
C ALA A 89 5.69 -22.41 -6.99
N TYR A 90 5.30 -21.34 -6.28
CA TYR A 90 5.87 -20.01 -6.45
C TYR A 90 6.76 -19.61 -5.28
N TYR A 91 6.37 -19.83 -4.04
CA TYR A 91 7.23 -19.44 -2.91
C TYR A 91 8.47 -20.35 -2.74
N CYS A 92 8.46 -21.57 -3.32
CA CYS A 92 9.64 -22.44 -3.38
C CYS A 92 10.48 -22.21 -4.63
N ASP A 93 10.11 -21.26 -5.50
CA ASP A 93 10.88 -20.98 -6.72
C ASP A 93 12.26 -20.40 -6.37
N PRO A 94 13.35 -20.81 -7.07
CA PRO A 94 14.69 -20.28 -6.82
C PRO A 94 14.85 -18.77 -6.96
N ALA A 95 13.94 -18.08 -7.66
CA ALA A 95 13.91 -16.62 -7.76
C ALA A 95 13.38 -15.94 -6.49
N VAL A 96 12.71 -16.68 -5.60
CA VAL A 96 12.12 -16.21 -4.35
C VAL A 96 13.11 -16.45 -3.21
N LYS A 97 13.40 -15.40 -2.45
CA LYS A 97 14.37 -15.45 -1.35
C LYS A 97 13.72 -15.49 0.03
N TYR A 98 12.53 -14.91 0.15
CA TYR A 98 11.85 -14.71 1.43
C TYR A 98 10.65 -15.64 1.62
N GLY A 99 10.29 -16.42 0.58
CA GLY A 99 9.35 -17.52 0.67
C GLY A 99 7.88 -17.10 0.74
N TYR A 100 7.11 -17.80 1.56
CA TYR A 100 5.65 -17.66 1.66
C TYR A 100 5.19 -16.26 2.06
N MET A 101 4.16 -15.77 1.35
CA MET A 101 3.45 -14.53 1.68
C MET A 101 1.94 -14.71 1.54
N ARG A 102 1.14 -14.14 2.46
CA ARG A 102 -0.32 -14.04 2.30
C ARG A 102 -0.67 -12.86 1.39
N GLY A 103 -0.49 -13.04 0.08
CA GLY A 103 -0.58 -11.95 -0.90
C GLY A 103 -1.96 -11.33 -1.04
N THR A 104 -3.05 -12.04 -0.70
CA THR A 104 -4.41 -11.50 -0.77
C THR A 104 -4.63 -10.27 0.11
N GLU A 105 -4.10 -10.26 1.33
CA GLU A 105 -4.21 -9.10 2.23
C GLU A 105 -3.55 -7.85 1.63
N THR A 106 -2.38 -8.02 1.04
CA THR A 106 -1.63 -6.92 0.44
C THR A 106 -2.28 -6.42 -0.85
N ALA A 107 -2.74 -7.32 -1.72
CA ALA A 107 -3.46 -6.94 -2.93
C ALA A 107 -4.74 -6.16 -2.60
N ASP A 108 -5.56 -6.66 -1.67
CA ASP A 108 -6.78 -6.02 -1.22
C ASP A 108 -6.52 -4.67 -0.54
N TYR A 109 -5.42 -4.54 0.19
CA TYR A 109 -5.01 -3.28 0.81
C TYR A 109 -4.73 -2.20 -0.24
N VAL A 110 -3.94 -2.51 -1.26
CA VAL A 110 -3.64 -1.57 -2.35
C VAL A 110 -4.90 -1.22 -3.14
N ASP A 111 -5.74 -2.21 -3.47
CA ASP A 111 -6.96 -1.99 -4.23
C ASP A 111 -7.95 -1.08 -3.47
N ARG A 112 -8.10 -1.25 -2.15
CA ARG A 112 -8.94 -0.36 -1.32
C ARG A 112 -8.43 1.08 -1.28
N ILE A 113 -7.12 1.28 -1.22
CA ILE A 113 -6.55 2.63 -1.24
C ILE A 113 -6.76 3.28 -2.61
N ARG A 114 -6.55 2.55 -3.70
CA ARG A 114 -6.82 3.04 -5.06
C ARG A 114 -8.27 3.44 -5.26
N ALA A 115 -9.21 2.63 -4.79
CA ALA A 115 -10.64 2.92 -4.88
C ALA A 115 -11.00 4.21 -4.12
N ARG A 116 -10.54 4.35 -2.86
CA ARG A 116 -10.76 5.58 -2.09
C ARG A 116 -10.14 6.80 -2.73
N TRP A 117 -8.93 6.66 -3.27
CA TRP A 117 -8.27 7.76 -3.97
C TRP A 117 -9.10 8.23 -5.17
N SER A 118 -9.61 7.29 -5.97
CA SER A 118 -10.49 7.59 -7.11
C SER A 118 -11.77 8.32 -6.67
N GLU A 119 -12.37 7.94 -5.55
CA GLU A 119 -13.53 8.62 -4.98
C GLU A 119 -13.20 10.07 -4.58
N TYR A 120 -12.09 10.31 -3.89
CA TYR A 120 -11.65 11.66 -3.51
C TYR A 120 -11.31 12.55 -4.70
N CYS A 121 -10.86 11.98 -5.80
CA CYS A 121 -10.53 12.69 -7.04
C CYS A 121 -11.73 12.85 -7.99
N GLY A 122 -12.98 12.60 -7.53
CA GLY A 122 -14.17 12.76 -8.33
C GLY A 122 -14.24 11.80 -9.52
N GLY A 123 -13.69 10.58 -9.38
CA GLY A 123 -13.65 9.58 -10.44
C GLY A 123 -12.45 9.68 -11.39
N ALA A 124 -11.55 10.65 -11.19
CA ALA A 124 -10.29 10.68 -11.92
C ALA A 124 -9.44 9.43 -11.60
N SER A 125 -8.76 8.88 -12.61
CA SER A 125 -7.91 7.73 -12.39
C SER A 125 -6.75 8.08 -11.46
N PHE A 126 -6.28 7.11 -10.66
CA PHE A 126 -5.11 7.29 -9.79
C PHE A 126 -3.90 7.85 -10.57
N HIS A 127 -3.75 7.46 -11.82
CA HIS A 127 -2.69 7.92 -12.71
C HIS A 127 -2.81 9.40 -13.09
N GLU A 128 -4.04 9.88 -13.41
CA GLU A 128 -4.28 11.29 -13.78
C GLU A 128 -4.10 12.21 -12.59
N SER A 129 -4.59 11.82 -11.42
CA SER A 129 -4.48 12.62 -10.19
C SER A 129 -3.04 12.84 -9.75
N TYR A 130 -2.16 11.87 -9.95
CA TYR A 130 -0.76 11.97 -9.55
C TYR A 130 0.07 12.81 -10.53
N ARG A 131 -0.24 12.80 -11.83
CA ARG A 131 0.43 13.66 -12.83
C ARG A 131 0.09 15.13 -12.71
N GLY A 132 -1.04 15.49 -12.13
CA GLY A 132 -1.48 16.88 -11.90
C GLY A 132 -0.80 17.61 -10.74
N GLY A 133 0.23 17.05 -10.14
CA GLY A 133 0.88 17.53 -8.91
C GLY A 133 1.69 18.79 -9.04
N SER A 134 1.00 19.95 -9.08
CA SER A 134 1.41 21.19 -8.41
C SER A 134 0.21 22.00 -7.87
N ARG A 135 -0.97 21.41 -7.88
CA ARG A 135 -2.12 21.96 -7.14
C ARG A 135 -2.73 20.82 -6.31
N GLY A 136 -2.41 20.81 -5.01
CA GLY A 136 -3.16 19.99 -4.07
C GLY A 136 -4.66 20.23 -4.21
N PRO A 137 -5.51 19.28 -3.81
CA PRO A 137 -6.94 19.46 -3.86
C PRO A 137 -7.27 20.78 -3.16
N HIS A 138 -7.84 21.73 -3.90
CA HIS A 138 -8.45 22.90 -3.31
C HIS A 138 -9.55 22.39 -2.40
N ILE A 139 -9.26 22.35 -1.10
CA ILE A 139 -10.30 22.24 -0.08
C ILE A 139 -11.05 23.56 -0.18
N GLY A 140 -12.05 23.60 -1.04
CA GLY A 140 -12.99 24.70 -1.09
C GLY A 140 -13.58 24.84 0.30
N ARG A 141 -13.42 26.00 0.92
CA ARG A 141 -14.23 26.43 2.06
C ARG A 141 -15.67 26.52 1.57
N GLY A 142 -16.37 25.40 1.59
CA GLY A 142 -17.80 25.29 1.50
C GLY A 142 -18.25 24.72 2.84
N ALA A 143 -18.66 25.63 3.74
CA ALA A 143 -19.50 25.24 4.86
C ALA A 143 -20.78 24.61 4.28
N ASP A 144 -21.27 23.62 5.02
CA ASP A 144 -22.63 23.07 5.01
C ASP A 144 -22.81 21.69 4.34
N SER A 145 -23.31 20.86 5.25
CA SER A 145 -23.97 19.56 5.12
C SER A 145 -23.08 18.32 5.04
N PHE A 146 -22.40 18.04 6.15
CA PHE A 146 -22.05 16.70 6.52
C PHE A 146 -23.30 15.96 7.00
N HIS A 147 -24.09 15.41 6.08
CA HIS A 147 -25.10 14.40 6.42
C HIS A 147 -24.36 13.07 6.50
N GLY A 148 -24.05 12.68 7.75
CA GLY A 148 -23.34 11.45 8.05
C GLY A 148 -24.10 10.21 7.57
N ALA A 149 -23.46 9.44 6.70
CA ALA A 149 -23.83 8.04 6.55
C ALA A 149 -23.56 7.32 7.89
N PRO A 150 -24.43 6.40 8.33
CA PRO A 150 -24.30 5.77 9.64
C PRO A 150 -23.03 4.95 9.73
N VAL A 151 -22.17 5.30 10.68
CA VAL A 151 -20.99 4.53 11.06
C VAL A 151 -21.49 3.16 11.54
N LYS A 152 -21.31 2.13 10.73
CA LYS A 152 -21.59 0.76 11.15
C LYS A 152 -20.72 0.43 12.36
N SER A 153 -21.39 0.08 13.47
CA SER A 153 -20.85 -0.07 14.79
C SER A 153 -19.68 -1.05 14.85
N LYS A 154 -18.72 -0.77 15.75
CA LYS A 154 -17.50 -1.53 16.06
C LYS A 154 -17.72 -3.01 16.49
N ARG A 155 -18.97 -3.53 16.50
CA ARG A 155 -19.27 -4.87 16.99
C ARG A 155 -18.87 -6.04 16.10
N ASN A 156 -18.56 -5.83 14.83
CA ASN A 156 -18.22 -6.91 13.91
C ASN A 156 -16.72 -7.18 13.71
N TYR A 157 -15.86 -6.36 14.32
CA TYR A 157 -14.40 -6.54 14.16
C TYR A 157 -13.80 -7.56 15.14
N GLN A 158 -14.43 -7.75 16.31
CA GLN A 158 -13.90 -8.64 17.35
C GLN A 158 -14.21 -10.14 17.16
N LYS A 159 -15.11 -10.51 16.23
CA LYS A 159 -15.52 -11.91 16.04
C LYS A 159 -14.68 -12.72 15.04
N LYS A 160 -13.70 -12.11 14.38
CA LYS A 160 -12.94 -12.76 13.29
C LYS A 160 -11.52 -13.19 13.66
N TYR A 161 -11.05 -12.91 14.87
CA TYR A 161 -9.69 -13.22 15.32
C TYR A 161 -9.68 -13.77 16.75
N HIS A 162 -10.47 -14.81 17.02
CA HIS A 162 -10.22 -15.71 18.14
C HIS A 162 -9.71 -17.03 17.58
N ILE A 163 -8.42 -17.21 17.70
CA ILE A 163 -7.75 -18.49 17.93
C ILE A 163 -7.08 -18.35 19.29
#